data_30b0af58ae9a2725047b05aec9715802
#
_entry.id   30b0af58ae9a2725047b05aec9715802
#
_cell.length_a   1.000
_cell.length_b   1.000
_cell.length_c   1.000
_cell.angle_alpha   90.00
_cell.angle_beta   90.00
_cell.angle_gamma   90.00
#
_symmetry.space_group_name_H-M   'P 1'
#
loop_
_entity.id
_entity.type
_entity.pdbx_description
1 polymer ?
#
loop_
_entity_poly.entity_id
_entity_poly.type
_entity_poly.pdbx_seq_one_letter_code
_entity_poly.pdbx_strand_id
1 'polypeptide(L)'
;MTLAVEEVRLSLGHIELAVHLYGPKDGQPVIALHGWLDNANSFARLAPRLEGLQVVALDLAGHGHSDHRPAGSSYTPADYAFDVLRVAEQLGWQRFALLGHSLGAIISVLLASSLPERVTRLALIDGLLPLTGKAESAAERMGAAMQAQLELANKKKPVYQDQDRAIQARMKGVVAVSREAA
;
A
#
# COMPACT_ATOMS: atom_id res chain seq x y z
N MET A 1 20.62 5.09 -17.58
CA MET A 1 20.92 5.67 -16.28
C MET A 1 19.81 5.21 -15.34
N THR A 2 20.14 4.39 -14.35
CA THR A 2 19.19 4.05 -13.28
C THR A 2 19.07 5.30 -12.43
N LEU A 3 17.91 5.98 -12.46
CA LEU A 3 17.63 7.07 -11.53
C LEU A 3 17.71 6.46 -10.12
N ALA A 4 18.58 7.02 -9.29
CA ALA A 4 18.69 6.58 -7.90
C ALA A 4 17.33 6.79 -7.22
N VAL A 5 16.81 5.74 -6.62
CA VAL A 5 15.62 5.82 -5.77
C VAL A 5 16.02 6.53 -4.48
N GLU A 6 15.34 7.61 -4.15
CA GLU A 6 15.48 8.25 -2.85
C GLU A 6 14.45 7.60 -1.91
N GLU A 7 14.91 6.85 -0.91
CA GLU A 7 14.06 6.30 0.13
C GLU A 7 14.05 7.26 1.33
N VAL A 8 12.87 7.69 1.76
CA VAL A 8 12.69 8.57 2.92
C VAL A 8 11.60 8.03 3.84
N ARG A 9 11.65 8.46 5.10
CA ARG A 9 10.60 8.17 6.09
C ARG A 9 9.78 9.42 6.35
N LEU A 10 8.46 9.26 6.32
CA LEU A 10 7.49 10.32 6.62
C LEU A 10 6.80 10.00 7.94
N SER A 11 6.91 10.90 8.92
CA SER A 11 6.23 10.73 10.20
C SER A 11 4.79 11.22 10.12
N LEU A 12 3.82 10.34 10.31
CA LEU A 12 2.39 10.70 10.37
C LEU A 12 1.93 11.07 11.79
N GLY A 13 2.86 11.16 12.75
CA GLY A 13 2.60 11.47 14.14
C GLY A 13 2.29 10.25 15.00
N HIS A 14 1.60 9.26 14.46
CA HIS A 14 1.27 7.99 15.14
C HIS A 14 2.06 6.79 14.61
N ILE A 15 2.56 6.86 13.39
CA ILE A 15 3.45 5.88 12.72
C ILE A 15 4.37 6.61 11.75
N GLU A 16 5.45 5.94 11.34
CA GLU A 16 6.30 6.38 10.24
C GLU A 16 6.10 5.46 9.02
N LEU A 17 5.97 6.06 7.85
CA LEU A 17 5.91 5.33 6.58
C LEU A 17 7.20 5.53 5.79
N ALA A 18 7.72 4.44 5.25
CA ALA A 18 8.78 4.47 4.24
C ALA A 18 8.17 4.78 2.87
N VAL A 19 8.83 5.62 2.10
CA VAL A 19 8.40 6.00 0.77
C VAL A 19 9.58 6.04 -0.19
N HIS A 20 9.33 5.65 -1.43
CA HIS A 20 10.28 5.76 -2.53
C HIS A 20 9.88 6.92 -3.43
N LEU A 21 10.81 7.84 -3.66
CA LEU A 21 10.59 9.03 -4.49
C LEU A 21 11.17 8.82 -5.89
N TYR A 22 10.37 9.12 -6.90
CA TYR A 22 10.76 9.04 -8.31
C TYR A 22 10.35 10.30 -9.07
N GLY A 23 11.16 10.65 -10.06
CA GLY A 23 10.88 11.76 -10.96
C GLY A 23 11.24 13.14 -10.38
N PRO A 24 10.95 14.21 -11.13
CA PRO A 24 11.30 15.57 -10.73
C PRO A 24 10.37 16.08 -9.63
N LYS A 25 10.92 16.91 -8.71
CA LYS A 25 10.18 17.48 -7.57
C LYS A 25 9.04 18.44 -7.98
N ASP A 26 9.10 18.98 -9.19
CA ASP A 26 8.08 19.85 -9.80
C ASP A 26 7.15 19.09 -10.76
N GLY A 27 7.29 17.76 -10.84
CA GLY A 27 6.42 16.88 -11.62
C GLY A 27 4.98 16.83 -11.12
N GLN A 28 4.07 16.31 -11.95
CA GLN A 28 2.68 16.10 -11.51
C GLN A 28 2.61 15.09 -10.35
N PRO A 29 1.97 15.43 -9.21
CA PRO A 29 1.91 14.59 -8.03
C PRO A 29 1.19 13.27 -8.26
N VAL A 30 1.83 12.15 -7.95
CA VAL A 30 1.24 10.79 -7.98
C VAL A 30 1.61 10.04 -6.72
N ILE A 31 0.62 9.50 -6.01
CA ILE A 31 0.84 8.53 -4.93
C ILE A 31 0.60 7.14 -5.48
N ALA A 32 1.58 6.25 -5.33
CA ALA A 32 1.52 4.87 -5.77
C ALA A 32 1.37 3.92 -4.58
N LEU A 33 0.35 3.03 -4.64
CA LEU A 33 -0.08 2.14 -3.56
C LEU A 33 -0.01 0.68 -4.02
N HIS A 34 0.81 -0.11 -3.34
CA HIS A 34 1.03 -1.52 -3.66
C HIS A 34 -0.10 -2.45 -3.18
N GLY A 35 -0.02 -3.73 -3.55
CA GLY A 35 -0.95 -4.77 -3.17
C GLY A 35 -0.70 -5.36 -1.77
N TRP A 36 -1.62 -6.21 -1.32
CA TRP A 36 -1.47 -6.95 -0.05
C TRP A 36 -0.18 -7.79 -0.03
N LEU A 37 0.55 -7.73 1.09
CA LEU A 37 1.83 -8.42 1.31
C LEU A 37 2.96 -8.03 0.31
N ASP A 38 2.86 -6.84 -0.27
CA ASP A 38 3.85 -6.28 -1.18
C ASP A 38 4.50 -5.04 -0.55
N ASN A 39 5.22 -4.24 -1.32
CA ASN A 39 5.88 -3.01 -0.87
C ASN A 39 6.10 -2.03 -2.03
N ALA A 40 6.68 -0.86 -1.76
CA ALA A 40 6.94 0.20 -2.74
C ALA A 40 7.82 -0.24 -3.93
N ASN A 41 8.65 -1.29 -3.76
CA ASN A 41 9.46 -1.84 -4.85
C ASN A 41 8.65 -2.41 -6.02
N SER A 42 7.36 -2.71 -5.82
CA SER A 42 6.45 -3.06 -6.92
C SER A 42 6.44 -2.02 -8.04
N PHE A 43 6.76 -0.77 -7.73
CA PHE A 43 6.79 0.33 -8.68
C PHE A 43 8.21 0.66 -9.20
N ALA A 44 9.26 0.00 -8.71
CA ALA A 44 10.65 0.33 -9.05
C ALA A 44 10.97 0.21 -10.56
N ARG A 45 10.25 -0.63 -11.30
CA ARG A 45 10.41 -0.78 -12.76
C ARG A 45 9.49 0.15 -13.55
N LEU A 46 8.36 0.55 -13.00
CA LEU A 46 7.36 1.39 -13.66
C LEU A 46 7.61 2.87 -13.40
N ALA A 47 7.77 3.27 -12.14
CA ALA A 47 7.82 4.68 -11.75
C ALA A 47 8.90 5.50 -12.49
N PRO A 48 10.13 4.96 -12.72
CA PRO A 48 11.15 5.69 -13.49
C PRO A 48 10.79 5.96 -14.96
N ARG A 49 9.77 5.28 -15.50
CA ARG A 49 9.30 5.43 -16.89
C ARG A 49 8.14 6.40 -17.03
N LEU A 50 7.63 6.90 -15.91
CA LEU A 50 6.52 7.85 -15.88
C LEU A 50 7.08 9.27 -15.94
N GLU A 51 7.44 9.71 -17.16
CA GLU A 51 8.07 11.02 -17.38
C GLU A 51 7.16 12.17 -16.99
N GLY A 52 7.74 13.22 -16.39
CA GLY A 52 7.01 14.41 -15.94
C GLY A 52 6.13 14.21 -14.70
N LEU A 53 6.15 13.01 -14.10
CA LEU A 53 5.43 12.72 -12.87
C LEU A 53 6.40 12.69 -11.67
N GLN A 54 5.97 13.29 -10.55
CA GLN A 54 6.58 13.09 -9.24
C GLN A 54 5.83 11.93 -8.56
N VAL A 55 6.43 10.73 -8.55
CA VAL A 55 5.81 9.55 -7.99
C VAL A 55 6.34 9.29 -6.58
N VAL A 56 5.43 9.21 -5.62
CA VAL A 56 5.71 8.80 -4.24
C VAL A 56 5.06 7.43 -4.03
N ALA A 57 5.88 6.38 -4.04
CA ALA A 57 5.42 5.01 -3.79
C ALA A 57 5.54 4.71 -2.30
N LEU A 58 4.42 4.38 -1.65
CA LEU A 58 4.37 4.12 -0.22
C LEU A 58 4.59 2.64 0.08
N ASP A 59 5.36 2.36 1.13
CA ASP A 59 5.15 1.15 1.91
C ASP A 59 3.94 1.39 2.82
N LEU A 60 2.84 0.69 2.58
CA LEU A 60 1.64 0.80 3.41
C LEU A 60 1.95 0.38 4.85
N ALA A 61 1.26 0.94 5.85
CA ALA A 61 1.44 0.57 7.25
C ALA A 61 1.47 -0.97 7.43
N GLY A 62 2.48 -1.47 8.15
CA GLY A 62 2.68 -2.90 8.37
C GLY A 62 3.34 -3.65 7.22
N HIS A 63 3.77 -2.97 6.16
CA HIS A 63 4.46 -3.53 4.99
C HIS A 63 5.84 -2.88 4.80
N GLY A 64 6.72 -3.58 4.08
CA GLY A 64 8.06 -3.09 3.74
C GLY A 64 8.83 -2.56 4.93
N HIS A 65 9.33 -1.34 4.82
CA HIS A 65 10.07 -0.64 5.88
C HIS A 65 9.19 0.31 6.72
N SER A 66 7.89 0.38 6.45
CA SER A 66 6.94 1.16 7.25
C SER A 66 6.67 0.53 8.60
N ASP A 67 6.32 1.37 9.58
CA ASP A 67 5.94 0.90 10.90
C ASP A 67 4.67 0.05 10.87
N HIS A 68 4.58 -0.84 11.85
CA HIS A 68 3.32 -1.48 12.18
C HIS A 68 2.47 -0.55 13.04
N ARG A 69 1.15 -0.62 12.87
CA ARG A 69 0.23 0.02 13.79
C ARG A 69 0.38 -0.58 15.19
N PRO A 70 0.07 0.18 16.25
CA PRO A 70 0.06 -0.35 17.62
C PRO A 70 -0.76 -1.64 17.73
N ALA A 71 -0.37 -2.50 18.67
CA ALA A 71 -1.09 -3.75 18.92
C ALA A 71 -2.57 -3.49 19.21
N GLY A 72 -3.44 -4.28 18.57
CA GLY A 72 -4.90 -4.12 18.66
C GLY A 72 -5.51 -3.14 17.66
N SER A 73 -4.70 -2.42 16.89
CA SER A 73 -5.20 -1.56 15.80
C SER A 73 -5.63 -2.38 14.59
N SER A 74 -6.58 -1.84 13.83
CA SER A 74 -7.05 -2.41 12.56
C SER A 74 -6.16 -2.01 11.38
N TYR A 75 -6.33 -2.75 10.27
CA TYR A 75 -5.71 -2.49 8.97
C TYR A 75 -6.80 -2.52 7.89
N THR A 76 -7.76 -1.62 8.01
CA THR A 76 -8.85 -1.50 7.04
C THR A 76 -8.45 -0.61 5.85
N PRO A 77 -9.13 -0.72 4.70
CA PRO A 77 -8.93 0.22 3.59
C PRO A 77 -9.11 1.67 3.99
N ALA A 78 -9.99 1.98 4.95
CA ALA A 78 -10.21 3.33 5.46
C ALA A 78 -9.01 3.85 6.27
N ASP A 79 -8.38 2.99 7.09
CA ASP A 79 -7.17 3.35 7.83
C ASP A 79 -6.02 3.70 6.88
N TYR A 80 -5.83 2.90 5.83
CA TYR A 80 -4.83 3.18 4.79
C TYR A 80 -5.15 4.45 4.00
N ALA A 81 -6.43 4.68 3.67
CA ALA A 81 -6.85 5.89 2.96
C ALA A 81 -6.52 7.15 3.78
N PHE A 82 -6.72 7.09 5.10
CA PHE A 82 -6.35 8.17 6.00
C PHE A 82 -4.83 8.41 6.03
N ASP A 83 -4.02 7.36 6.07
CA ASP A 83 -2.56 7.50 5.99
C ASP A 83 -2.12 8.17 4.68
N VAL A 84 -2.71 7.79 3.55
CA VAL A 84 -2.43 8.41 2.23
C VAL A 84 -2.75 9.90 2.25
N LEU A 85 -3.86 10.31 2.86
CA LEU A 85 -4.19 11.72 3.01
C LEU A 85 -3.16 12.46 3.86
N ARG A 86 -2.72 11.87 4.97
CA ARG A 86 -1.69 12.47 5.82
C ARG A 86 -0.35 12.60 5.09
N VAL A 87 0.01 11.62 4.26
CA VAL A 87 1.19 11.74 3.38
C VAL A 87 1.02 12.91 2.42
N ALA A 88 -0.13 13.04 1.76
CA ALA A 88 -0.40 14.15 0.85
C ALA A 88 -0.30 15.50 1.55
N GLU A 89 -0.83 15.64 2.78
CA GLU A 89 -0.71 16.84 3.61
C GLU A 89 0.76 17.19 3.92
N GLN A 90 1.57 16.21 4.30
CA GLN A 90 3.00 16.43 4.58
C GLN A 90 3.79 16.85 3.35
N LEU A 91 3.42 16.34 2.17
CA LEU A 91 4.01 16.71 0.90
C LEU A 91 3.49 18.08 0.39
N GLY A 92 2.51 18.67 1.06
CA GLY A 92 1.84 19.92 0.62
C GLY A 92 0.95 19.72 -0.61
N TRP A 93 0.51 18.47 -0.89
CA TRP A 93 -0.25 18.14 -2.08
C TRP A 93 -1.76 18.26 -1.85
N GLN A 94 -2.34 19.36 -2.27
CA GLN A 94 -3.79 19.56 -2.23
C GLN A 94 -4.53 18.68 -3.23
N ARG A 95 -3.90 18.41 -4.38
CA ARG A 95 -4.44 17.58 -5.45
C ARG A 95 -3.35 16.67 -6.00
N PHE A 96 -3.69 15.38 -6.20
CA PHE A 96 -2.75 14.36 -6.66
C PHE A 96 -3.46 13.29 -7.50
N ALA A 97 -2.72 12.55 -8.28
CA ALA A 97 -3.20 11.33 -8.92
C ALA A 97 -2.91 10.11 -8.03
N LEU A 98 -3.66 9.04 -8.23
CA LEU A 98 -3.45 7.75 -7.57
C LEU A 98 -3.12 6.66 -8.59
N LEU A 99 -2.10 5.87 -8.29
CA LEU A 99 -1.74 4.64 -8.98
C LEU A 99 -1.84 3.49 -7.99
N GLY A 100 -2.85 2.66 -8.10
CA GLY A 100 -3.11 1.58 -7.16
C GLY A 100 -3.02 0.20 -7.77
N HIS A 101 -2.35 -0.74 -7.09
CA HIS A 101 -2.34 -2.16 -7.43
C HIS A 101 -3.12 -2.95 -6.39
N SER A 102 -4.06 -3.81 -6.80
CA SER A 102 -4.82 -4.73 -5.94
C SER A 102 -5.40 -4.01 -4.69
N LEU A 103 -4.91 -4.24 -3.47
CA LEU A 103 -5.31 -3.52 -2.26
C LEU A 103 -5.16 -1.99 -2.45
N GLY A 104 -4.04 -1.54 -3.02
CA GLY A 104 -3.81 -0.13 -3.33
C GLY A 104 -4.86 0.44 -4.30
N ALA A 105 -5.38 -0.38 -5.22
CA ALA A 105 -6.47 0.02 -6.10
C ALA A 105 -7.77 0.24 -5.33
N ILE A 106 -8.10 -0.64 -4.39
CA ILE A 106 -9.29 -0.49 -3.52
C ILE A 106 -9.20 0.81 -2.68
N ILE A 107 -8.03 1.07 -2.08
CA ILE A 107 -7.77 2.29 -1.31
C ILE A 107 -7.92 3.53 -2.21
N SER A 108 -7.38 3.46 -3.44
CA SER A 108 -7.44 4.55 -4.41
C SER A 108 -8.88 4.86 -4.85
N VAL A 109 -9.70 3.83 -5.09
CA VAL A 109 -11.13 4.02 -5.41
C VAL A 109 -11.88 4.63 -4.23
N LEU A 110 -11.60 4.18 -3.00
CA LEU A 110 -12.21 4.75 -1.80
C LEU A 110 -11.90 6.24 -1.68
N LEU A 111 -10.64 6.64 -1.87
CA LEU A 111 -10.23 8.05 -1.84
C LEU A 111 -10.87 8.86 -2.97
N ALA A 112 -10.83 8.36 -4.20
CA ALA A 112 -11.36 9.08 -5.36
C ALA A 112 -12.89 9.27 -5.27
N SER A 113 -13.61 8.31 -4.70
CA SER A 113 -15.06 8.42 -4.52
C SER A 113 -15.45 9.32 -3.34
N SER A 114 -14.63 9.34 -2.28
CA SER A 114 -14.93 10.13 -1.06
C SER A 114 -14.45 11.58 -1.15
N LEU A 115 -13.37 11.85 -1.90
CA LEU A 115 -12.71 13.15 -2.02
C LEU A 115 -12.37 13.46 -3.50
N PRO A 116 -13.37 13.54 -4.38
CA PRO A 116 -13.15 13.73 -5.81
C PRO A 116 -12.42 15.04 -6.16
N GLU A 117 -12.50 16.05 -5.30
CA GLU A 117 -11.77 17.31 -5.47
C GLU A 117 -10.26 17.17 -5.24
N ARG A 118 -9.83 16.15 -4.47
CA ARG A 118 -8.41 15.88 -4.16
C ARG A 118 -7.77 14.98 -5.23
N VAL A 119 -8.51 14.05 -5.81
CA VAL A 119 -7.98 13.04 -6.73
C VAL A 119 -8.15 13.50 -8.18
N THR A 120 -7.05 13.85 -8.84
CA THR A 120 -7.07 14.38 -10.21
C THR A 120 -7.20 13.30 -11.28
N ARG A 121 -6.58 12.14 -11.05
CA ARG A 121 -6.58 10.97 -11.95
C ARG A 121 -6.45 9.69 -11.14
N LEU A 122 -6.95 8.60 -11.71
CA LEU A 122 -6.94 7.29 -11.10
C LEU A 122 -6.45 6.26 -12.12
N ALA A 123 -5.36 5.57 -11.80
CA ALA A 123 -4.86 4.42 -12.55
C ALA A 123 -4.88 3.18 -11.65
N LEU A 124 -5.54 2.12 -12.09
CA LEU A 124 -5.77 0.90 -11.33
C LEU A 124 -5.16 -0.29 -12.04
N ILE A 125 -4.42 -1.11 -11.31
CA ILE A 125 -3.81 -2.34 -11.79
C ILE A 125 -4.38 -3.49 -10.96
N ASP A 126 -4.98 -4.47 -11.63
CA ASP A 126 -5.50 -5.70 -11.03
C ASP A 126 -6.38 -5.49 -9.78
N GLY A 127 -7.25 -4.48 -9.83
CA GLY A 127 -8.21 -4.18 -8.76
C GLY A 127 -9.08 -2.98 -9.10
N LEU A 128 -10.36 -3.05 -8.78
CA LEU A 128 -11.31 -1.96 -8.97
C LEU A 128 -12.16 -1.75 -7.71
N LEU A 129 -12.73 -2.82 -7.18
CA LEU A 129 -13.65 -2.78 -6.05
C LEU A 129 -13.22 -3.80 -4.97
N PRO A 130 -13.60 -3.58 -3.70
CA PRO A 130 -13.45 -4.57 -2.67
C PRO A 130 -14.13 -5.89 -3.05
N LEU A 131 -13.56 -7.00 -2.64
CA LEU A 131 -14.22 -8.30 -2.76
C LEU A 131 -15.54 -8.25 -2.01
N THR A 132 -16.65 -8.35 -2.73
CA THR A 132 -17.98 -8.35 -2.17
C THR A 132 -18.47 -9.79 -1.94
N GLY A 133 -19.46 -9.94 -1.11
CA GLY A 133 -20.14 -11.21 -0.88
C GLY A 133 -21.65 -11.00 -0.80
N LYS A 134 -22.40 -12.10 -0.72
CA LYS A 134 -23.86 -12.04 -0.58
C LYS A 134 -24.23 -11.33 0.71
N ALA A 135 -25.27 -10.48 0.67
CA ALA A 135 -25.74 -9.74 1.83
C ALA A 135 -26.17 -10.66 2.97
N GLU A 136 -26.78 -11.82 2.64
CA GLU A 136 -27.25 -12.82 3.59
C GLU A 136 -26.14 -13.40 4.47
N SER A 137 -24.90 -13.48 3.96
CA SER A 137 -23.75 -13.97 4.70
C SER A 137 -22.89 -12.86 5.34
N ALA A 138 -23.37 -11.61 5.34
CA ALA A 138 -22.57 -10.48 5.84
C ALA A 138 -22.24 -10.61 7.33
N ALA A 139 -23.21 -10.99 8.16
CA ALA A 139 -23.03 -11.19 9.60
C ALA A 139 -22.06 -12.34 9.91
N GLU A 140 -22.17 -13.45 9.20
CA GLU A 140 -21.26 -14.61 9.34
C GLU A 140 -19.83 -14.23 8.97
N ARG A 141 -19.62 -13.54 7.84
CA ARG A 141 -18.30 -13.06 7.43
C ARG A 141 -17.70 -12.07 8.41
N MET A 142 -18.55 -11.17 8.96
CA MET A 142 -18.10 -10.22 9.98
C MET A 142 -17.67 -10.96 11.25
N GLY A 143 -18.44 -11.94 11.71
CA GLY A 143 -18.07 -12.79 12.85
C GLY A 143 -16.75 -13.53 12.62
N ALA A 144 -16.56 -14.15 11.46
CA ALA A 144 -15.32 -14.81 11.10
C ALA A 144 -14.12 -13.83 11.06
N ALA A 145 -14.32 -12.62 10.53
CA ALA A 145 -13.28 -11.59 10.50
C ALA A 145 -12.88 -11.13 11.91
N MET A 146 -13.85 -10.96 12.82
CA MET A 146 -13.60 -10.61 14.22
C MET A 146 -12.81 -11.71 14.94
N GLN A 147 -13.17 -12.99 14.74
CA GLN A 147 -12.43 -14.12 15.31
C GLN A 147 -10.99 -14.18 14.76
N ALA A 148 -10.82 -14.04 13.45
CA ALA A 148 -9.50 -14.00 12.83
C ALA A 148 -8.63 -12.84 13.38
N GLN A 149 -9.23 -11.68 13.64
CA GLN A 149 -8.54 -10.53 14.24
C GLN A 149 -8.03 -10.84 15.65
N LEU A 150 -8.83 -11.51 16.47
CA LEU A 150 -8.42 -11.96 17.81
C LEU A 150 -7.27 -12.97 17.76
N GLU A 151 -7.31 -13.89 16.79
CA GLU A 151 -6.24 -14.89 16.59
C GLU A 151 -4.93 -14.25 16.12
N LEU A 152 -5.01 -13.21 15.27
CA LEU A 152 -3.83 -12.50 14.78
C LEU A 152 -3.01 -11.88 15.91
N ALA A 153 -3.65 -11.39 16.97
CA ALA A 153 -2.96 -10.82 18.14
C ALA A 153 -2.03 -11.84 18.83
N ASN A 154 -2.32 -13.13 18.71
CA ASN A 154 -1.54 -14.23 19.29
C ASN A 154 -0.59 -14.91 18.29
N LYS A 155 -0.63 -14.56 17.02
CA LYS A 155 0.16 -15.19 15.97
C LYS A 155 1.59 -14.66 15.97
N LYS A 156 2.56 -15.54 16.19
CA LYS A 156 3.98 -15.18 16.00
C LYS A 156 4.26 -15.00 14.51
N LYS A 157 4.89 -13.88 14.16
CA LYS A 157 5.35 -13.66 12.79
C LYS A 157 6.45 -14.66 12.44
N PRO A 158 6.48 -15.24 11.24
CA PRO A 158 7.58 -16.07 10.81
C PRO A 158 8.87 -15.25 10.75
N VAL A 159 9.94 -15.80 11.31
CA VAL A 159 11.29 -15.25 11.18
C VAL A 159 12.08 -16.20 10.30
N TYR A 160 12.63 -15.69 9.21
CA TYR A 160 13.43 -16.48 8.28
C TYR A 160 14.91 -16.35 8.62
N GLN A 161 15.65 -17.46 8.52
CA GLN A 161 17.07 -17.52 8.86
C GLN A 161 17.95 -16.76 7.86
N ASP A 162 17.49 -16.66 6.62
CA ASP A 162 18.18 -16.00 5.52
C ASP A 162 17.17 -15.49 4.48
N GLN A 163 17.66 -14.65 3.58
CA GLN A 163 16.87 -14.04 2.51
C GLN A 163 16.32 -15.10 1.53
N ASP A 164 17.08 -16.15 1.22
CA ASP A 164 16.64 -17.19 0.29
C ASP A 164 15.40 -17.91 0.81
N ARG A 165 15.34 -18.21 2.11
CA ARG A 165 14.16 -18.82 2.73
C ARG A 165 12.95 -17.88 2.73
N ALA A 166 13.17 -16.59 2.96
CA ALA A 166 12.12 -15.59 2.86
C ALA A 166 11.56 -15.51 1.42
N ILE A 167 12.44 -15.46 0.42
CA ILE A 167 12.08 -15.48 -1.00
C ILE A 167 11.28 -16.73 -1.36
N GLN A 168 11.75 -17.92 -0.95
CA GLN A 168 11.03 -19.17 -1.21
C GLN A 168 9.64 -19.20 -0.56
N ALA A 169 9.52 -18.69 0.66
CA ALA A 169 8.24 -18.59 1.34
C ALA A 169 7.30 -17.61 0.59
N ARG A 170 7.81 -16.49 0.10
CA ARG A 170 7.04 -15.50 -0.68
C ARG A 170 6.58 -16.08 -2.02
N MET A 171 7.45 -16.81 -2.73
CA MET A 171 7.10 -17.50 -3.99
C MET A 171 5.99 -18.54 -3.83
N LYS A 172 5.89 -19.18 -2.66
CA LYS A 172 4.87 -20.18 -2.31
C LYS A 172 3.65 -19.59 -1.59
N GLY A 173 3.58 -18.28 -1.46
CA GLY A 173 2.49 -17.59 -0.78
C GLY A 173 1.15 -17.67 -1.51
N VAL A 174 0.11 -17.04 -0.96
CA VAL A 174 -1.26 -17.03 -1.50
C VAL A 174 -1.31 -16.54 -2.95
N VAL A 175 -0.46 -15.57 -3.28
CA VAL A 175 -0.24 -15.12 -4.66
C VAL A 175 1.19 -15.51 -5.03
N ALA A 176 1.33 -16.45 -5.96
CA ALA A 176 2.63 -16.88 -6.44
C ALA A 176 3.32 -15.75 -7.20
N VAL A 177 4.57 -15.51 -6.89
CA VAL A 177 5.42 -14.51 -7.57
C VAL A 177 6.69 -15.18 -8.08
N SER A 178 7.33 -14.58 -9.08
CA SER A 178 8.65 -15.04 -9.53
C SER A 178 9.71 -14.75 -8.45
N ARG A 179 10.85 -15.46 -8.53
CA ARG A 179 12.00 -15.20 -7.63
C ARG A 179 12.50 -13.75 -7.73
N GLU A 180 12.44 -13.17 -8.93
CA GLU A 180 12.86 -11.79 -9.19
C GLU A 180 11.93 -10.75 -8.52
N ALA A 181 10.66 -11.12 -8.31
CA ALA A 181 9.64 -10.29 -7.69
C ALA A 181 9.47 -10.56 -6.18
N ALA A 182 10.07 -11.65 -5.66
CA ALA A 182 9.99 -12.05 -4.26
C ALA A 182 11.10 -11.43 -3.43
#